data_ecbe63f485b7d27f72029b1e61832474
#
_entry.id   ecbe63f485b7d27f72029b1e61832474
#
_cell.length_a   1.000
_cell.length_b   1.000
_cell.length_c   1.000
_cell.angle_alpha   90.00
_cell.angle_beta   90.00
_cell.angle_gamma   90.00
#
_symmetry.space_group_name_H-M   'P 1'
#
loop_
_entity.id
_entity.type
_entity.pdbx_description
1 polymer ?
#
loop_
_entity_poly.entity_id
_entity_poly.type
_entity_poly.pdbx_seq_one_letter_code
_entity_poly.pdbx_strand_id
1 'polypeptide(L)'
;RSRGLGDVYKRQVVLLSAAMCVAALGGCGSKAGSSSDSSKKTAENSSKEDDQKAADEVAKKIDAIYVQERNDKTDEQCKEAKEAWDKLTDAQKELVEGENADPDYFGRDTGDASQDDPLNEDNIGEKELLVVSFGTSFNASRAADIGGVEKALQVANPDWSVRRAFTAQIIINHVQARDGEKIDNMDQALERAVKNGVKKLVVQPTHLMHGAEYDELTETVNSYKDKFESVKIAEPLLGEVGADATAINEDKAAVAKAITAEAVKTAEYDSLDAAAEDSTAFVFMGHGTSHTAKISYSQMQAQMEPVSYTHLTLP
;
A
#
# COMPACT_ATOMS: atom_id res chain seq x y z
N ARG A 1 15.13 19.67 -1.28
CA ARG A 1 14.11 19.30 -0.28
C ARG A 1 12.75 19.45 -0.95
N SER A 2 12.18 18.34 -1.38
CA SER A 2 10.81 18.28 -1.89
C SER A 2 9.87 18.43 -0.68
N ARG A 3 9.02 19.46 -0.72
CA ARG A 3 7.91 19.58 0.24
C ARG A 3 6.77 18.74 -0.31
N GLY A 4 6.39 17.67 0.42
CA GLY A 4 5.30 16.81 0.01
C GLY A 4 3.96 17.56 -0.12
N LEU A 5 3.10 17.11 -1.02
CA LEU A 5 1.76 17.65 -1.26
C LEU A 5 0.92 17.77 0.03
N GLY A 6 1.17 16.93 1.03
CA GLY A 6 0.51 16.97 2.33
C GLY A 6 0.61 18.30 3.08
N ASP A 7 1.73 19.04 2.92
CA ASP A 7 1.92 20.34 3.57
C ASP A 7 1.07 21.47 2.97
N VAL A 8 0.66 21.31 1.70
CA VAL A 8 -0.17 22.31 1.01
C VAL A 8 -1.63 22.18 1.46
N TYR A 9 -2.13 20.97 1.63
CA TYR A 9 -3.48 20.73 2.12
C TYR A 9 -3.64 21.07 3.60
N LYS A 10 -2.66 20.76 4.44
CA LYS A 10 -2.66 21.13 5.88
C LYS A 10 -2.76 22.65 6.08
N ARG A 11 -2.10 23.45 5.23
CA ARG A 11 -2.19 24.93 5.30
C ARG A 11 -3.53 25.49 4.84
N GLN A 12 -4.22 24.86 3.89
CA GLN A 12 -5.55 25.28 3.44
C GLN A 12 -6.63 24.99 4.48
N VAL A 13 -6.57 23.84 5.15
CA VAL A 13 -7.52 23.48 6.23
C VAL A 13 -7.37 24.40 7.43
N VAL A 14 -6.14 24.73 7.85
CA VAL A 14 -5.89 25.66 8.95
C VAL A 14 -6.36 27.09 8.63
N LEU A 15 -6.27 27.53 7.37
CA LEU A 15 -6.76 28.85 6.95
C LEU A 15 -8.30 28.92 6.88
N LEU A 16 -8.97 27.82 6.52
CA LEU A 16 -10.44 27.77 6.52
C LEU A 16 -11.03 27.69 7.95
N SER A 17 -10.40 26.95 8.85
CA SER A 17 -10.83 26.90 10.26
C SER A 17 -10.61 28.21 11.01
N ALA A 18 -9.53 28.95 10.73
CA ALA A 18 -9.31 30.28 11.29
C ALA A 18 -10.31 31.34 10.79
N ALA A 19 -10.83 31.20 9.55
CA ALA A 19 -11.82 32.13 9.00
C ALA A 19 -13.22 31.94 9.61
N MET A 20 -13.59 30.73 10.07
CA MET A 20 -14.87 30.49 10.75
C MET A 20 -14.91 30.96 12.20
N CYS A 21 -13.78 31.05 12.89
CA CYS A 21 -13.73 31.52 14.28
C CYS A 21 -13.88 33.04 14.45
N VAL A 22 -13.68 33.85 13.38
CA VAL A 22 -13.78 35.33 13.47
C VAL A 22 -15.21 35.84 13.24
N ALA A 23 -16.14 35.05 12.73
CA ALA A 23 -17.53 35.45 12.47
C ALA A 23 -18.48 35.36 13.69
N ALA A 24 -18.04 34.85 14.84
CA ALA A 24 -18.87 34.62 16.02
C ALA A 24 -18.73 35.67 17.14
N LEU A 25 -17.97 36.75 16.95
CA LEU A 25 -17.76 37.79 17.99
C LEU A 25 -18.30 39.16 17.62
N GLY A 26 -19.56 39.24 17.19
CA GLY A 26 -20.20 40.50 16.91
C GLY A 26 -21.70 40.54 17.31
N GLY A 27 -22.01 40.73 18.55
CA GLY A 27 -23.39 40.86 18.99
C GLY A 27 -23.54 41.16 20.48
N CYS A 28 -23.16 42.35 20.90
CA CYS A 28 -23.42 42.82 22.25
C CYS A 28 -24.82 43.45 22.34
N GLY A 29 -25.68 42.92 23.21
CA GLY A 29 -27.01 43.48 23.51
C GLY A 29 -27.51 42.97 24.86
N SER A 30 -27.47 43.84 25.85
CA SER A 30 -27.81 43.66 27.26
C SER A 30 -29.26 43.17 27.48
N LYS A 31 -29.50 42.18 28.36
CA LYS A 31 -30.37 42.31 29.55
C LYS A 31 -30.32 41.05 30.42
N ALA A 32 -30.37 41.33 31.72
CA ALA A 32 -30.28 40.42 32.84
C ALA A 32 -31.36 39.31 32.91
N GLY A 33 -30.96 38.14 33.44
CA GLY A 33 -31.87 37.15 34.00
C GLY A 33 -31.40 35.72 33.96
N SER A 34 -31.12 35.18 35.15
CA SER A 34 -31.19 33.77 35.55
C SER A 34 -29.98 32.87 35.29
N SER A 35 -29.37 32.54 36.39
CA SER A 35 -28.33 31.57 36.64
C SER A 35 -28.74 30.10 36.37
N SER A 36 -28.58 29.63 35.13
CA SER A 36 -28.62 28.19 34.81
C SER A 36 -27.81 27.77 33.59
N ASP A 37 -27.06 28.70 32.97
CA ASP A 37 -26.37 28.47 31.70
C ASP A 37 -24.86 28.16 31.85
N SER A 38 -24.26 28.35 33.03
CA SER A 38 -22.85 28.05 33.26
C SER A 38 -22.55 26.55 33.42
N SER A 39 -23.52 25.78 33.97
CA SER A 39 -23.37 24.33 34.16
C SER A 39 -23.47 23.54 32.84
N LYS A 40 -24.28 24.00 31.87
CA LYS A 40 -24.38 23.37 30.56
C LYS A 40 -23.17 23.59 29.69
N LYS A 41 -22.62 24.80 29.65
CA LYS A 41 -21.42 25.11 28.91
C LYS A 41 -20.18 24.40 29.47
N THR A 42 -20.09 24.20 30.79
CA THR A 42 -18.97 23.46 31.40
C THR A 42 -19.09 21.96 31.13
N ALA A 43 -20.29 21.38 31.10
CA ALA A 43 -20.53 19.99 30.79
C ALA A 43 -20.29 19.68 29.30
N GLU A 44 -20.73 20.57 28.38
CA GLU A 44 -20.46 20.42 26.94
C GLU A 44 -18.99 20.60 26.60
N ASN A 45 -18.27 21.44 27.30
CA ASN A 45 -16.80 21.62 27.08
C ASN A 45 -16.01 20.44 27.64
N SER A 46 -16.42 19.90 28.80
CA SER A 46 -15.82 18.69 29.38
C SER A 46 -16.03 17.46 28.48
N SER A 47 -17.23 17.28 27.89
CA SER A 47 -17.47 16.15 27.00
C SER A 47 -16.64 16.23 25.70
N LYS A 48 -16.44 17.43 25.14
CA LYS A 48 -15.60 17.61 23.94
C LYS A 48 -14.12 17.38 24.22
N GLU A 49 -13.63 17.77 25.39
CA GLU A 49 -12.24 17.50 25.80
C GLU A 49 -12.03 16.01 26.04
N ASP A 50 -13.02 15.30 26.60
CA ASP A 50 -12.97 13.86 26.81
C ASP A 50 -13.03 13.09 25.47
N ASP A 51 -13.86 13.54 24.52
CA ASP A 51 -13.95 12.97 23.17
C ASP A 51 -12.63 13.12 22.40
N GLN A 52 -12.04 14.32 22.44
CA GLN A 52 -10.75 14.56 21.80
C GLN A 52 -9.64 13.70 22.41
N LYS A 53 -9.61 13.59 23.74
CA LYS A 53 -8.62 12.76 24.42
C LYS A 53 -8.74 11.28 24.03
N ALA A 54 -9.96 10.76 23.92
CA ALA A 54 -10.19 9.38 23.47
C ALA A 54 -9.68 9.17 22.04
N ALA A 55 -9.94 10.11 21.13
CA ALA A 55 -9.45 10.08 19.76
C ALA A 55 -7.92 10.16 19.70
N ASP A 56 -7.28 11.06 20.48
CA ASP A 56 -5.82 11.20 20.54
C ASP A 56 -5.12 9.93 21.05
N GLU A 57 -5.74 9.20 21.97
CA GLU A 57 -5.20 7.93 22.47
C GLU A 57 -5.24 6.84 21.40
N VAL A 58 -6.28 6.81 20.57
CA VAL A 58 -6.39 5.88 19.44
C VAL A 58 -5.41 6.27 18.33
N ALA A 59 -5.29 7.56 18.01
CA ALA A 59 -4.34 8.04 17.02
C ALA A 59 -2.90 7.61 17.36
N LYS A 60 -2.49 7.71 18.62
CA LYS A 60 -1.17 7.24 19.07
C LYS A 60 -0.96 5.75 18.89
N LYS A 61 -2.00 4.92 19.10
CA LYS A 61 -1.91 3.48 18.89
C LYS A 61 -1.78 3.13 17.40
N ILE A 62 -2.49 3.85 16.52
CA ILE A 62 -2.37 3.69 15.07
C ILE A 62 -0.98 4.14 14.61
N ASP A 63 -0.50 5.31 15.04
CA ASP A 63 0.85 5.78 14.71
C ASP A 63 1.94 4.80 15.16
N ALA A 64 1.74 4.11 16.29
CA ALA A 64 2.69 3.11 16.80
C ALA A 64 2.78 1.83 15.95
N ILE A 65 1.75 1.48 15.19
CA ILE A 65 1.77 0.35 14.25
C ILE A 65 2.10 0.77 12.81
N TYR A 66 2.17 2.06 12.53
CA TYR A 66 2.57 2.60 11.23
C TYR A 66 4.10 2.66 11.12
N VAL A 67 4.74 1.49 11.19
CA VAL A 67 6.20 1.32 11.24
C VAL A 67 6.64 0.18 10.32
N GLN A 68 7.87 0.28 9.77
CA GLN A 68 8.46 -0.74 8.90
C GLN A 68 9.16 -1.88 9.68
N GLU A 69 8.99 -1.93 10.99
CA GLU A 69 9.61 -2.95 11.83
C GLU A 69 8.55 -3.85 12.47
N ARG A 70 8.93 -5.12 12.65
CA ARG A 70 8.16 -6.10 13.41
C ARG A 70 8.96 -6.54 14.62
N ASN A 71 8.28 -6.62 15.75
CA ASN A 71 8.83 -7.14 17.00
C ASN A 71 7.79 -8.01 17.74
N ASP A 72 8.17 -8.56 18.88
CA ASP A 72 7.32 -9.47 19.68
C ASP A 72 6.00 -8.84 20.16
N LYS A 73 5.89 -7.51 20.14
CA LYS A 73 4.69 -6.77 20.58
C LYS A 73 3.76 -6.40 19.42
N THR A 74 4.20 -6.54 18.19
CA THR A 74 3.45 -6.06 17.02
C THR A 74 2.04 -6.65 16.94
N ASP A 75 1.89 -7.96 17.19
CA ASP A 75 0.58 -8.61 17.15
C ASP A 75 -0.37 -8.07 18.22
N GLU A 76 0.13 -7.79 19.42
CA GLU A 76 -0.65 -7.19 20.50
C GLU A 76 -0.98 -5.73 20.21
N GLN A 77 -0.03 -4.95 19.71
CA GLN A 77 -0.24 -3.56 19.33
C GLN A 77 -1.29 -3.42 18.22
N CYS A 78 -1.26 -4.27 17.19
CA CYS A 78 -2.29 -4.29 16.13
C CYS A 78 -3.69 -4.56 16.71
N LYS A 79 -3.80 -5.55 17.58
CA LYS A 79 -5.07 -5.87 18.25
C LYS A 79 -5.56 -4.72 19.13
N GLU A 80 -4.68 -4.13 19.96
CA GLU A 80 -5.02 -3.02 20.84
C GLU A 80 -5.47 -1.77 20.06
N ALA A 81 -4.83 -1.47 18.91
CA ALA A 81 -5.20 -0.33 18.08
C ALA A 81 -6.63 -0.50 17.56
N LYS A 82 -6.97 -1.69 17.04
CA LYS A 82 -8.32 -1.99 16.53
C LYS A 82 -9.36 -1.99 17.64
N GLU A 83 -9.08 -2.64 18.78
CA GLU A 83 -10.00 -2.65 19.93
C GLU A 83 -10.26 -1.24 20.49
N ALA A 84 -9.26 -0.37 20.44
CA ALA A 84 -9.41 1.02 20.89
C ALA A 84 -10.26 1.82 19.89
N TRP A 85 -10.05 1.66 18.59
CA TRP A 85 -10.87 2.25 17.53
C TRP A 85 -12.34 1.82 17.63
N ASP A 86 -12.59 0.52 17.82
CA ASP A 86 -13.94 -0.03 17.89
C ASP A 86 -14.76 0.46 19.10
N LYS A 87 -14.10 0.95 20.14
CA LYS A 87 -14.72 1.55 21.31
C LYS A 87 -15.12 3.00 21.13
N LEU A 88 -14.60 3.68 20.11
CA LEU A 88 -14.96 5.06 19.83
C LEU A 88 -16.36 5.15 19.24
N THR A 89 -17.08 6.20 19.61
CA THR A 89 -18.30 6.62 18.91
C THR A 89 -17.96 7.17 17.54
N ASP A 90 -18.92 7.23 16.62
CA ASP A 90 -18.69 7.78 15.28
C ASP A 90 -18.19 9.24 15.34
N ALA A 91 -18.68 10.03 16.27
CA ALA A 91 -18.21 11.41 16.47
C ALA A 91 -16.76 11.48 16.98
N GLN A 92 -16.30 10.52 17.78
CA GLN A 92 -14.93 10.43 18.24
C GLN A 92 -13.98 9.92 17.13
N LYS A 93 -14.45 9.01 16.28
CA LYS A 93 -13.68 8.53 15.12
C LYS A 93 -13.33 9.67 14.17
N GLU A 94 -14.26 10.58 13.93
CA GLU A 94 -14.02 11.78 13.10
C GLU A 94 -12.97 12.76 13.69
N LEU A 95 -12.62 12.59 14.97
CA LEU A 95 -11.61 13.40 15.65
C LEU A 95 -10.22 12.73 15.67
N VAL A 96 -10.10 11.49 15.16
CA VAL A 96 -8.83 10.78 15.14
C VAL A 96 -7.89 11.46 14.14
N GLU A 97 -6.84 12.06 14.64
CA GLU A 97 -5.81 12.76 13.86
C GLU A 97 -4.45 12.57 14.53
N GLY A 98 -3.54 11.88 13.85
CA GLY A 98 -2.17 11.63 14.25
C GLY A 98 -1.17 12.01 13.17
N GLU A 99 0.04 11.53 13.25
CA GLU A 99 1.03 11.69 12.19
C GLU A 99 0.61 10.90 10.94
N ASN A 100 0.09 9.69 11.13
CA ASN A 100 -0.36 8.77 10.08
C ASN A 100 -1.79 8.28 10.31
N ALA A 101 -2.32 8.48 11.51
CA ALA A 101 -3.69 8.12 11.85
C ALA A 101 -4.67 9.20 11.40
N ASP A 102 -5.71 8.77 10.69
CA ASP A 102 -6.85 9.58 10.30
C ASP A 102 -8.15 8.76 10.39
N PRO A 103 -9.33 9.38 10.22
CA PRO A 103 -10.61 8.66 10.27
C PRO A 103 -10.73 7.56 9.21
N ASP A 104 -9.99 7.68 8.11
CA ASP A 104 -10.02 6.70 7.01
C ASP A 104 -9.18 5.44 7.32
N TYR A 105 -8.27 5.49 8.30
CA TYR A 105 -7.31 4.40 8.55
C TYR A 105 -8.00 3.05 8.76
N PHE A 106 -9.00 2.96 9.66
CA PHE A 106 -9.81 1.76 9.85
C PHE A 106 -11.23 1.89 9.29
N GLY A 107 -11.69 3.11 9.02
CA GLY A 107 -13.06 3.40 8.59
C GLY A 107 -13.29 3.33 7.09
N ARG A 108 -12.24 3.37 6.27
CA ARG A 108 -12.35 3.37 4.81
C ARG A 108 -12.81 2.01 4.28
N ASP A 109 -13.83 2.02 3.43
CA ASP A 109 -14.21 0.83 2.67
C ASP A 109 -13.12 0.50 1.62
N THR A 110 -12.51 -0.66 1.75
CA THR A 110 -11.44 -1.16 0.86
C THR A 110 -11.82 -2.49 0.21
N GLY A 111 -13.05 -2.95 0.38
CA GLY A 111 -13.55 -4.23 -0.11
C GLY A 111 -13.60 -5.32 0.96
N ASP A 112 -14.03 -6.49 0.55
CA ASP A 112 -14.23 -7.67 1.41
C ASP A 112 -12.92 -8.44 1.61
N ALA A 113 -12.38 -8.41 2.83
CA ALA A 113 -11.15 -9.12 3.19
C ALA A 113 -11.25 -10.65 2.98
N SER A 114 -12.47 -11.22 3.11
CA SER A 114 -12.68 -12.67 2.95
C SER A 114 -12.47 -13.19 1.52
N GLN A 115 -12.32 -12.29 0.55
CA GLN A 115 -12.03 -12.65 -0.85
C GLN A 115 -10.54 -12.86 -1.10
N ASP A 116 -9.69 -12.55 -0.14
CA ASP A 116 -8.24 -12.74 -0.22
C ASP A 116 -7.80 -13.97 0.58
N ASP A 117 -6.71 -14.59 0.14
CA ASP A 117 -6.04 -15.68 0.84
C ASP A 117 -4.62 -15.22 1.21
N PRO A 118 -4.23 -15.23 2.48
CA PRO A 118 -2.89 -14.82 2.89
C PRO A 118 -1.78 -15.74 2.39
N LEU A 119 -2.11 -16.91 1.84
CA LEU A 119 -1.19 -17.90 1.28
C LEU A 119 -0.02 -18.21 2.22
N ASN A 120 -0.30 -18.40 3.52
CA ASN A 120 0.70 -18.68 4.55
C ASN A 120 0.52 -20.07 5.22
N GLU A 121 0.03 -21.03 4.47
CA GLU A 121 -0.20 -22.40 4.93
C GLU A 121 1.09 -23.13 5.31
N ASP A 122 0.97 -24.07 6.26
CA ASP A 122 2.01 -25.03 6.62
C ASP A 122 1.85 -26.34 5.82
N ASN A 123 2.89 -27.16 5.79
CA ASN A 123 2.91 -28.50 5.16
C ASN A 123 2.67 -28.52 3.64
N ILE A 124 3.24 -27.56 2.94
CA ILE A 124 3.06 -27.35 1.51
C ILE A 124 3.93 -28.21 0.57
N GLY A 125 4.76 -29.09 1.12
CA GLY A 125 5.69 -29.93 0.33
C GLY A 125 7.09 -29.33 0.18
N GLU A 126 7.88 -29.92 -0.74
CA GLU A 126 9.32 -29.62 -0.86
C GLU A 126 9.65 -28.51 -1.87
N LYS A 127 8.68 -28.02 -2.64
CA LYS A 127 8.86 -27.00 -3.68
C LYS A 127 7.96 -25.82 -3.41
N GLU A 128 8.53 -24.66 -3.24
CA GLU A 128 7.79 -23.43 -2.98
C GLU A 128 8.12 -22.35 -4.01
N LEU A 129 7.08 -21.69 -4.51
CA LEU A 129 7.14 -20.44 -5.26
C LEU A 129 6.64 -19.32 -4.34
N LEU A 130 7.57 -18.59 -3.75
CA LEU A 130 7.28 -17.46 -2.87
C LEU A 130 7.09 -16.20 -3.71
N VAL A 131 5.85 -15.72 -3.79
CA VAL A 131 5.52 -14.47 -4.46
C VAL A 131 5.67 -13.32 -3.48
N VAL A 132 6.54 -12.37 -3.82
CA VAL A 132 6.89 -11.25 -2.94
C VAL A 132 6.42 -9.94 -3.55
N SER A 133 5.52 -9.26 -2.84
CA SER A 133 4.95 -7.97 -3.24
C SER A 133 5.26 -6.91 -2.19
N PHE A 134 5.24 -5.63 -2.59
CA PHE A 134 5.20 -4.53 -1.61
C PHE A 134 3.98 -4.68 -0.71
N GLY A 135 2.85 -5.04 -1.29
CA GLY A 135 1.59 -5.22 -0.61
C GLY A 135 0.64 -4.04 -0.80
N THR A 136 -0.59 -4.25 -0.38
CA THR A 136 -1.63 -3.22 -0.31
C THR A 136 -2.59 -3.49 0.83
N SER A 137 -3.05 -2.43 1.51
CA SER A 137 -4.11 -2.51 2.52
C SER A 137 -5.51 -2.48 1.92
N PHE A 138 -5.64 -2.24 0.61
CA PHE A 138 -6.92 -2.28 -0.09
C PHE A 138 -7.31 -3.73 -0.38
N ASN A 139 -8.36 -4.22 0.28
CA ASN A 139 -8.82 -5.61 0.18
C ASN A 139 -9.19 -6.00 -1.26
N ALA A 140 -9.91 -5.15 -1.97
CA ALA A 140 -10.30 -5.41 -3.36
C ALA A 140 -9.09 -5.55 -4.29
N SER A 141 -8.11 -4.62 -4.21
CA SER A 141 -6.88 -4.70 -5.00
C SER A 141 -5.99 -5.87 -4.57
N ARG A 142 -5.93 -6.18 -3.27
CA ARG A 142 -5.14 -7.32 -2.80
C ARG A 142 -5.65 -8.64 -3.38
N ALA A 143 -6.96 -8.84 -3.35
CA ALA A 143 -7.59 -10.05 -3.91
C ALA A 143 -7.54 -10.10 -5.45
N ALA A 144 -7.81 -8.97 -6.13
CA ALA A 144 -7.92 -8.96 -7.59
C ALA A 144 -6.56 -8.87 -8.29
N ASP A 145 -5.67 -7.98 -7.82
CA ASP A 145 -4.42 -7.69 -8.51
C ASP A 145 -3.30 -8.63 -8.03
N ILE A 146 -2.97 -8.62 -6.73
CA ILE A 146 -1.93 -9.49 -6.18
C ILE A 146 -2.37 -10.94 -6.26
N GLY A 147 -3.55 -11.27 -5.77
CA GLY A 147 -4.13 -12.61 -5.85
C GLY A 147 -4.29 -13.12 -7.29
N GLY A 148 -4.56 -12.23 -8.24
CA GLY A 148 -4.60 -12.55 -9.66
C GLY A 148 -3.24 -13.02 -10.20
N VAL A 149 -2.15 -12.34 -9.84
CA VAL A 149 -0.77 -12.75 -10.19
C VAL A 149 -0.43 -14.09 -9.56
N GLU A 150 -0.69 -14.27 -8.27
CA GLU A 150 -0.42 -15.49 -7.53
C GLU A 150 -1.15 -16.69 -8.11
N LYS A 151 -2.43 -16.50 -8.44
CA LYS A 151 -3.24 -17.53 -9.09
C LYS A 151 -2.72 -17.90 -10.49
N ALA A 152 -2.29 -16.92 -11.27
CA ALA A 152 -1.69 -17.17 -12.58
C ALA A 152 -0.40 -17.99 -12.46
N LEU A 153 0.44 -17.66 -11.48
CA LEU A 153 1.66 -18.39 -11.16
C LEU A 153 1.37 -19.81 -10.69
N GLN A 154 0.35 -20.02 -9.85
CA GLN A 154 -0.06 -21.35 -9.40
C GLN A 154 -0.55 -22.21 -10.56
N VAL A 155 -1.34 -21.64 -11.49
CA VAL A 155 -1.83 -22.36 -12.68
C VAL A 155 -0.66 -22.72 -13.61
N ALA A 156 0.30 -21.84 -13.78
CA ALA A 156 1.48 -22.10 -14.61
C ALA A 156 2.46 -23.10 -13.98
N ASN A 157 2.43 -23.28 -12.66
CA ASN A 157 3.37 -24.11 -11.91
C ASN A 157 2.62 -25.07 -10.96
N PRO A 158 1.81 -26.02 -11.48
CA PRO A 158 0.93 -26.85 -10.65
C PRO A 158 1.65 -27.78 -9.66
N ASP A 159 2.94 -28.06 -9.89
CA ASP A 159 3.79 -28.88 -9.02
C ASP A 159 4.49 -28.09 -7.90
N TRP A 160 4.23 -26.79 -7.79
CA TRP A 160 4.79 -25.89 -6.81
C TRP A 160 3.70 -25.33 -5.91
N SER A 161 3.98 -25.21 -4.63
CA SER A 161 3.09 -24.49 -3.72
C SER A 161 3.37 -23.01 -3.81
N VAL A 162 2.37 -22.20 -4.10
CA VAL A 162 2.49 -20.73 -4.12
C VAL A 162 2.24 -20.21 -2.73
N ARG A 163 3.15 -19.33 -2.28
CA ARG A 163 3.09 -18.64 -0.99
C ARG A 163 3.27 -17.15 -1.21
N ARG A 164 2.81 -16.36 -0.25
CA ARG A 164 2.88 -14.90 -0.27
C ARG A 164 3.83 -14.37 0.79
N ALA A 165 4.55 -13.29 0.47
CA ALA A 165 5.15 -12.39 1.45
C ALA A 165 4.97 -10.94 1.01
N PHE A 166 4.87 -10.02 1.97
CA PHE A 166 4.92 -8.58 1.72
C PHE A 166 6.21 -7.98 2.27
N THR A 167 6.73 -6.96 1.59
CA THR A 167 7.90 -6.20 2.05
C THR A 167 7.52 -5.01 2.93
N ALA A 168 6.33 -4.43 2.75
CA ALA A 168 5.88 -3.29 3.53
C ALA A 168 5.25 -3.70 4.87
N GLN A 169 6.03 -3.67 5.95
CA GLN A 169 5.53 -4.02 7.28
C GLN A 169 4.39 -3.11 7.75
N ILE A 170 4.38 -1.85 7.36
CA ILE A 170 3.29 -0.89 7.60
C ILE A 170 1.96 -1.45 7.08
N ILE A 171 1.97 -2.01 5.86
CA ILE A 171 0.77 -2.59 5.23
C ILE A 171 0.36 -3.87 5.95
N ILE A 172 1.31 -4.73 6.29
CA ILE A 172 1.06 -5.95 7.06
C ILE A 172 0.38 -5.61 8.38
N ASN A 173 0.92 -4.64 9.12
CA ASN A 173 0.35 -4.20 10.40
C ASN A 173 -1.06 -3.64 10.23
N HIS A 174 -1.30 -2.85 9.19
CA HIS A 174 -2.62 -2.29 8.91
C HIS A 174 -3.65 -3.38 8.62
N VAL A 175 -3.33 -4.32 7.72
CA VAL A 175 -4.21 -5.45 7.39
C VAL A 175 -4.47 -6.31 8.62
N GLN A 176 -3.44 -6.62 9.39
CA GLN A 176 -3.59 -7.40 10.62
C GLN A 176 -4.45 -6.69 11.65
N ALA A 177 -4.25 -5.38 11.86
CA ALA A 177 -5.04 -4.62 12.82
C ALA A 177 -6.50 -4.51 12.39
N ARG A 178 -6.78 -4.15 11.13
CA ARG A 178 -8.14 -3.91 10.64
C ARG A 178 -8.93 -5.20 10.45
N ASP A 179 -8.32 -6.19 9.80
CA ASP A 179 -9.02 -7.38 9.30
C ASP A 179 -8.69 -8.65 10.12
N GLY A 180 -7.67 -8.59 10.98
CA GLY A 180 -7.16 -9.75 11.74
C GLY A 180 -6.39 -10.75 10.88
N GLU A 181 -6.16 -10.45 9.60
CA GLU A 181 -5.46 -11.30 8.65
C GLU A 181 -3.94 -11.17 8.82
N LYS A 182 -3.26 -12.31 8.90
CA LYS A 182 -1.81 -12.36 9.07
C LYS A 182 -1.13 -12.69 7.75
N ILE A 183 -0.46 -11.69 7.19
CA ILE A 183 0.39 -11.84 6.02
C ILE A 183 1.83 -11.92 6.50
N ASP A 184 2.60 -12.88 5.99
CA ASP A 184 4.01 -13.03 6.33
C ASP A 184 4.84 -11.88 5.72
N ASN A 185 5.77 -11.32 6.49
CA ASN A 185 6.87 -10.54 5.91
C ASN A 185 7.96 -11.49 5.39
N MET A 186 9.03 -10.94 4.81
CA MET A 186 10.10 -11.75 4.20
C MET A 186 10.71 -12.76 5.17
N ASP A 187 11.07 -12.34 6.37
CA ASP A 187 11.67 -13.23 7.37
C ASP A 187 10.72 -14.33 7.81
N GLN A 188 9.45 -13.97 8.09
CA GLN A 188 8.43 -14.93 8.47
C GLN A 188 8.17 -15.97 7.38
N ALA A 189 8.10 -15.53 6.12
CA ALA A 189 7.87 -16.43 4.98
C ALA A 189 9.06 -17.39 4.77
N LEU A 190 10.29 -16.89 4.87
CA LEU A 190 11.50 -17.72 4.74
C LEU A 190 11.67 -18.68 5.91
N GLU A 191 11.40 -18.25 7.14
CA GLU A 191 11.39 -19.12 8.31
C GLU A 191 10.31 -20.21 8.20
N ARG A 192 9.15 -19.86 7.70
CA ARG A 192 8.05 -20.81 7.45
C ARG A 192 8.44 -21.81 6.37
N ALA A 193 9.09 -21.38 5.28
CA ALA A 193 9.60 -22.28 4.24
C ALA A 193 10.60 -23.31 4.82
N VAL A 194 11.54 -22.84 5.67
CA VAL A 194 12.47 -23.71 6.35
C VAL A 194 11.74 -24.72 7.27
N LYS A 195 10.78 -24.24 8.06
CA LYS A 195 9.96 -25.05 8.97
C LYS A 195 9.13 -26.11 8.20
N ASN A 196 8.63 -25.76 7.03
CA ASN A 196 7.86 -26.65 6.14
C ASN A 196 8.75 -27.70 5.45
N GLY A 197 10.06 -27.61 5.57
CA GLY A 197 11.00 -28.54 4.93
C GLY A 197 11.13 -28.33 3.43
N VAL A 198 10.88 -27.11 2.95
CA VAL A 198 11.09 -26.74 1.55
C VAL A 198 12.55 -26.99 1.16
N LYS A 199 12.78 -27.67 0.05
CA LYS A 199 14.10 -27.93 -0.51
C LYS A 199 14.44 -27.02 -1.68
N LYS A 200 13.42 -26.71 -2.50
CA LYS A 200 13.57 -25.88 -3.68
C LYS A 200 12.68 -24.65 -3.53
N LEU A 201 13.31 -23.51 -3.39
CA LEU A 201 12.65 -22.21 -3.28
C LEU A 201 12.89 -21.40 -4.55
N VAL A 202 11.82 -20.89 -5.15
CA VAL A 202 11.84 -19.84 -6.15
C VAL A 202 11.16 -18.62 -5.58
N VAL A 203 11.83 -17.49 -5.57
CA VAL A 203 11.27 -16.21 -5.14
C VAL A 203 10.91 -15.40 -6.37
N GLN A 204 9.63 -15.07 -6.52
CA GLN A 204 9.10 -14.25 -7.60
C GLN A 204 8.70 -12.88 -7.08
N PRO A 205 9.51 -11.84 -7.30
CA PRO A 205 9.10 -10.49 -6.96
C PRO A 205 8.03 -9.99 -7.93
N THR A 206 7.07 -9.23 -7.42
CA THR A 206 6.11 -8.46 -8.24
C THR A 206 6.56 -7.01 -8.42
N HIS A 207 7.74 -6.68 -7.94
CA HIS A 207 8.34 -5.36 -8.08
C HIS A 207 8.53 -4.99 -9.55
N LEU A 208 8.40 -3.69 -9.83
CA LEU A 208 8.49 -3.20 -11.21
C LEU A 208 9.88 -3.34 -11.81
N MET A 209 10.92 -3.05 -11.01
CA MET A 209 12.31 -2.95 -11.49
C MET A 209 13.32 -3.33 -10.40
N HIS A 210 14.60 -3.40 -10.77
CA HIS A 210 15.74 -3.54 -9.85
C HIS A 210 15.94 -2.28 -9.00
N GLY A 211 14.98 -1.98 -8.12
CA GLY A 211 15.03 -0.87 -7.19
C GLY A 211 15.56 -1.28 -5.81
N ALA A 212 15.55 -0.33 -4.87
CA ALA A 212 16.04 -0.57 -3.51
C ALA A 212 15.34 -1.75 -2.81
N GLU A 213 14.04 -1.91 -3.02
CA GLU A 213 13.26 -3.02 -2.43
C GLU A 213 13.65 -4.39 -3.02
N TYR A 214 14.00 -4.44 -4.32
CA TYR A 214 14.50 -5.67 -4.93
C TYR A 214 15.90 -6.02 -4.42
N ASP A 215 16.75 -5.03 -4.18
CA ASP A 215 18.09 -5.22 -3.60
C ASP A 215 17.96 -5.76 -2.16
N GLU A 216 17.11 -5.18 -1.33
CA GLU A 216 16.82 -5.62 0.03
C GLU A 216 16.23 -7.05 0.09
N LEU A 217 15.26 -7.34 -0.80
CA LEU A 217 14.71 -8.67 -0.98
C LEU A 217 15.82 -9.69 -1.31
N THR A 218 16.68 -9.34 -2.25
CA THR A 218 17.79 -10.21 -2.68
C THR A 218 18.77 -10.47 -1.55
N GLU A 219 19.12 -9.46 -0.77
CA GLU A 219 19.97 -9.58 0.41
C GLU A 219 19.33 -10.52 1.46
N THR A 220 18.05 -10.29 1.77
CA THR A 220 17.31 -11.11 2.72
C THR A 220 17.27 -12.57 2.29
N VAL A 221 16.89 -12.86 1.04
CA VAL A 221 16.83 -14.24 0.52
C VAL A 221 18.21 -14.91 0.55
N ASN A 222 19.26 -14.18 0.20
CA ASN A 222 20.63 -14.71 0.23
C ASN A 222 21.08 -15.09 1.65
N SER A 223 20.58 -14.44 2.69
CA SER A 223 20.90 -14.78 4.08
C SER A 223 20.33 -16.16 4.52
N TYR A 224 19.30 -16.65 3.82
CA TYR A 224 18.69 -17.98 4.04
C TYR A 224 19.16 -19.04 3.05
N LYS A 225 20.01 -18.71 2.07
CA LYS A 225 20.37 -19.59 0.96
C LYS A 225 20.83 -20.98 1.39
N ASP A 226 21.64 -21.07 2.44
CA ASP A 226 22.18 -22.34 2.95
C ASP A 226 21.15 -23.22 3.67
N LYS A 227 19.92 -22.76 3.84
CA LYS A 227 18.81 -23.51 4.44
C LYS A 227 18.08 -24.39 3.42
N PHE A 228 18.33 -24.20 2.13
CA PHE A 228 17.64 -24.88 1.05
C PHE A 228 18.63 -25.63 0.14
N GLU A 229 18.17 -26.66 -0.56
CA GLU A 229 18.97 -27.34 -1.59
C GLU A 229 19.18 -26.45 -2.82
N SER A 230 18.19 -25.62 -3.14
CA SER A 230 18.22 -24.67 -4.26
C SER A 230 17.37 -23.47 -3.96
N VAL A 231 17.93 -22.26 -4.16
CA VAL A 231 17.22 -20.98 -4.14
C VAL A 231 17.46 -20.26 -5.46
N LYS A 232 16.38 -19.73 -6.04
CA LYS A 232 16.46 -18.86 -7.21
C LYS A 232 15.58 -17.64 -6.97
N ILE A 233 16.04 -16.48 -7.38
CA ILE A 233 15.30 -15.23 -7.39
C ILE A 233 15.04 -14.90 -8.86
N ALA A 234 13.77 -14.69 -9.21
CA ALA A 234 13.39 -14.27 -10.54
C ALA A 234 13.61 -12.76 -10.72
N GLU A 235 13.71 -12.34 -11.97
CA GLU A 235 13.77 -10.93 -12.34
C GLU A 235 12.47 -10.19 -11.96
N PRO A 236 12.55 -8.88 -11.67
CA PRO A 236 11.36 -8.04 -11.52
C PRO A 236 10.64 -7.88 -12.86
N LEU A 237 9.47 -7.26 -12.87
CA LEU A 237 8.58 -7.20 -14.03
C LEU A 237 9.24 -6.63 -15.30
N LEU A 238 10.09 -5.61 -15.17
CA LEU A 238 10.82 -5.00 -16.30
C LEU A 238 12.16 -5.69 -16.62
N GLY A 239 12.48 -6.79 -15.94
CA GLY A 239 13.73 -7.53 -16.14
C GLY A 239 14.98 -6.69 -15.84
N GLU A 240 16.11 -7.08 -16.42
CA GLU A 240 17.39 -6.38 -16.24
C GLU A 240 17.33 -4.91 -16.67
N VAL A 241 18.08 -4.06 -15.95
CA VAL A 241 18.09 -2.62 -16.20
C VAL A 241 18.76 -2.26 -17.54
N GLY A 242 19.72 -3.05 -18.01
CA GLY A 242 20.47 -2.71 -19.22
C GLY A 242 21.49 -1.57 -19.01
N ALA A 243 22.27 -1.30 -20.04
CA ALA A 243 23.43 -0.39 -19.97
C ALA A 243 23.05 1.10 -20.00
N ASP A 244 21.99 1.46 -20.71
CA ASP A 244 21.57 2.85 -20.92
C ASP A 244 20.06 2.95 -21.23
N ALA A 245 19.57 4.16 -21.44
CA ALA A 245 18.16 4.45 -21.68
C ALA A 245 17.56 3.81 -22.94
N THR A 246 18.40 3.34 -23.86
CA THR A 246 17.98 2.71 -25.13
C THR A 246 18.05 1.18 -25.09
N ALA A 247 18.58 0.60 -24.00
CA ALA A 247 18.65 -0.83 -23.82
C ALA A 247 17.27 -1.39 -23.49
N ILE A 248 16.69 -2.12 -24.43
CA ILE A 248 15.36 -2.71 -24.32
C ILE A 248 15.50 -4.23 -24.28
N ASN A 249 14.82 -4.86 -23.32
CA ASN A 249 14.73 -6.32 -23.23
C ASN A 249 13.33 -6.81 -23.57
N GLU A 250 13.16 -8.13 -23.67
CA GLU A 250 11.88 -8.75 -23.99
C GLU A 250 10.81 -8.50 -22.94
N ASP A 251 11.21 -8.39 -21.66
CA ASP A 251 10.28 -8.13 -20.54
C ASP A 251 9.62 -6.73 -20.68
N LYS A 252 10.43 -5.71 -20.95
CA LYS A 252 9.93 -4.35 -21.19
C LYS A 252 9.00 -4.29 -22.40
N ALA A 253 9.33 -5.02 -23.47
CA ALA A 253 8.49 -5.10 -24.66
C ALA A 253 7.14 -5.78 -24.34
N ALA A 254 7.17 -6.88 -23.58
CA ALA A 254 5.96 -7.58 -23.17
C ALA A 254 5.08 -6.71 -22.25
N VAL A 255 5.68 -6.03 -21.30
CA VAL A 255 4.97 -5.11 -20.40
C VAL A 255 4.35 -3.94 -21.17
N ALA A 256 5.11 -3.27 -22.05
CA ALA A 256 4.58 -2.19 -22.88
C ALA A 256 3.35 -2.63 -23.69
N LYS A 257 3.43 -3.81 -24.29
CA LYS A 257 2.31 -4.39 -25.05
C LYS A 257 1.10 -4.67 -24.15
N ALA A 258 1.32 -5.26 -22.97
CA ALA A 258 0.25 -5.65 -22.07
C ALA A 258 -0.48 -4.41 -21.50
N ILE A 259 0.25 -3.41 -20.99
CA ILE A 259 -0.37 -2.20 -20.41
C ILE A 259 -1.08 -1.36 -21.48
N THR A 260 -0.54 -1.30 -22.69
CA THR A 260 -1.19 -0.61 -23.82
C THR A 260 -2.50 -1.30 -24.21
N ALA A 261 -2.49 -2.64 -24.32
CA ALA A 261 -3.69 -3.40 -24.64
C ALA A 261 -4.79 -3.23 -23.57
N GLU A 262 -4.43 -3.24 -22.30
CA GLU A 262 -5.39 -3.04 -21.22
C GLU A 262 -5.91 -1.59 -21.15
N ALA A 263 -5.08 -0.59 -21.43
CA ALA A 263 -5.50 0.81 -21.50
C ALA A 263 -6.53 1.02 -22.63
N VAL A 264 -6.28 0.47 -23.81
CA VAL A 264 -7.21 0.52 -24.95
C VAL A 264 -8.55 -0.13 -24.60
N LYS A 265 -8.51 -1.33 -24.01
CA LYS A 265 -9.69 -2.07 -23.58
C LYS A 265 -10.48 -1.33 -22.50
N THR A 266 -9.79 -0.77 -21.50
CA THR A 266 -10.43 -0.01 -20.40
C THR A 266 -11.11 1.26 -20.92
N ALA A 267 -10.56 1.88 -21.96
CA ALA A 267 -11.13 3.03 -22.61
C ALA A 267 -12.20 2.68 -23.68
N GLU A 268 -12.55 1.38 -23.78
CA GLU A 268 -13.59 0.86 -24.68
C GLU A 268 -13.30 1.09 -26.19
N TYR A 269 -12.01 1.12 -26.57
CA TYR A 269 -11.59 1.17 -27.97
C TYR A 269 -11.22 -0.23 -28.49
N ASP A 270 -11.48 -0.46 -29.78
CA ASP A 270 -11.11 -1.71 -30.46
C ASP A 270 -9.59 -1.79 -30.76
N SER A 271 -8.93 -0.63 -30.88
CA SER A 271 -7.50 -0.54 -31.20
C SER A 271 -6.93 0.83 -30.82
N LEU A 272 -5.58 0.94 -30.82
CA LEU A 272 -4.89 2.22 -30.69
C LEU A 272 -5.22 3.18 -31.85
N ASP A 273 -5.37 2.66 -33.07
CA ASP A 273 -5.71 3.46 -34.23
C ASP A 273 -7.11 4.08 -34.07
N ALA A 274 -8.08 3.29 -33.57
CA ALA A 274 -9.42 3.81 -33.27
C ALA A 274 -9.40 4.91 -32.20
N ALA A 275 -8.59 4.73 -31.15
CA ALA A 275 -8.41 5.76 -30.12
C ALA A 275 -7.74 7.04 -30.69
N ALA A 276 -6.76 6.88 -31.58
CA ALA A 276 -6.10 8.02 -32.25
C ALA A 276 -7.02 8.78 -33.19
N GLU A 277 -7.89 8.07 -33.93
CA GLU A 277 -8.93 8.70 -34.78
C GLU A 277 -9.89 9.55 -33.95
N ASP A 278 -10.17 9.14 -32.71
CA ASP A 278 -11.00 9.89 -31.74
C ASP A 278 -10.19 10.92 -30.94
N SER A 279 -8.94 11.17 -31.30
CA SER A 279 -8.03 12.10 -30.61
C SER A 279 -7.78 11.74 -29.12
N THR A 280 -7.92 10.48 -28.75
CA THR A 280 -7.62 9.97 -27.40
C THR A 280 -6.15 9.67 -27.25
N ALA A 281 -5.56 10.12 -26.14
CA ALA A 281 -4.18 9.82 -25.77
C ALA A 281 -4.13 9.04 -24.44
N PHE A 282 -3.30 8.01 -24.39
CA PHE A 282 -3.02 7.27 -23.17
C PHE A 282 -1.75 7.80 -22.52
N VAL A 283 -1.85 8.17 -21.25
CA VAL A 283 -0.72 8.68 -20.46
C VAL A 283 -0.43 7.71 -19.33
N PHE A 284 0.76 7.13 -19.31
CA PHE A 284 1.23 6.28 -18.24
C PHE A 284 2.13 7.08 -17.30
N MET A 285 1.79 7.11 -16.01
CA MET A 285 2.53 7.82 -14.99
C MET A 285 3.30 6.82 -14.14
N GLY A 286 4.64 6.94 -14.11
CA GLY A 286 5.50 6.16 -13.22
C GLY A 286 5.53 6.75 -11.81
N HIS A 287 5.73 5.90 -10.80
CA HIS A 287 5.90 6.31 -9.41
C HIS A 287 7.16 7.18 -9.22
N GLY A 288 8.19 6.93 -10.03
CA GLY A 288 9.50 7.56 -9.85
C GLY A 288 10.32 6.87 -8.74
N THR A 289 11.63 7.04 -8.79
CA THR A 289 12.55 6.56 -7.75
C THR A 289 13.85 7.36 -7.78
N SER A 290 14.50 7.52 -6.63
CA SER A 290 15.87 8.05 -6.53
C SER A 290 16.94 7.02 -6.84
N HIS A 291 16.58 5.73 -6.91
CA HIS A 291 17.49 4.62 -7.19
C HIS A 291 18.06 4.71 -8.61
N THR A 292 19.23 4.09 -8.85
CA THR A 292 19.87 4.06 -10.18
C THR A 292 19.00 3.36 -11.24
N ALA A 293 18.14 2.42 -10.82
CA ALA A 293 17.15 1.75 -11.67
C ALA A 293 16.10 2.70 -12.31
N LYS A 294 16.07 3.98 -11.95
CA LYS A 294 15.19 5.00 -12.57
C LYS A 294 15.30 5.04 -14.11
N ILE A 295 16.44 4.60 -14.65
CA ILE A 295 16.65 4.49 -16.09
C ILE A 295 15.63 3.57 -16.78
N SER A 296 15.03 2.61 -16.06
CA SER A 296 13.98 1.73 -16.56
C SER A 296 12.75 2.50 -17.06
N TYR A 297 12.45 3.65 -16.47
CA TYR A 297 11.37 4.53 -16.97
C TYR A 297 11.70 5.09 -18.36
N SER A 298 12.92 5.57 -18.58
CA SER A 298 13.36 6.05 -19.90
C SER A 298 13.40 4.91 -20.93
N GLN A 299 13.77 3.72 -20.52
CA GLN A 299 13.75 2.52 -21.36
C GLN A 299 12.32 2.14 -21.74
N MET A 300 11.37 2.20 -20.79
CA MET A 300 9.94 1.99 -21.08
C MET A 300 9.40 3.04 -22.02
N GLN A 301 9.75 4.32 -21.86
CA GLN A 301 9.37 5.37 -22.77
C GLN A 301 9.88 5.08 -24.19
N ALA A 302 11.17 4.76 -24.34
CA ALA A 302 11.76 4.39 -25.65
C ALA A 302 11.09 3.16 -26.27
N GLN A 303 10.64 2.20 -25.44
CA GLN A 303 9.89 1.03 -25.92
C GLN A 303 8.49 1.38 -26.39
N MET A 304 7.83 2.36 -25.75
CA MET A 304 6.45 2.72 -26.04
C MET A 304 6.31 3.71 -27.20
N GLU A 305 7.29 4.59 -27.42
CA GLU A 305 7.27 5.59 -28.50
C GLU A 305 7.03 5.02 -29.90
N PRO A 306 7.62 3.88 -30.32
CA PRO A 306 7.38 3.31 -31.65
C PRO A 306 6.04 2.61 -31.80
N VAL A 307 5.40 2.23 -30.67
CA VAL A 307 4.19 1.39 -30.66
C VAL A 307 2.92 2.23 -30.67
N SER A 308 3.03 3.47 -30.19
CA SER A 308 1.89 4.37 -30.10
C SER A 308 2.36 5.79 -29.76
N TYR A 309 1.54 6.79 -30.02
CA TYR A 309 1.71 8.17 -29.56
C TYR A 309 1.62 8.30 -28.02
N THR A 310 2.15 7.35 -27.30
CA THR A 310 2.06 7.23 -25.85
C THR A 310 3.33 7.80 -25.22
N HIS A 311 3.17 8.72 -24.28
CA HIS A 311 4.28 9.27 -23.51
C HIS A 311 4.22 8.76 -22.07
N LEU A 312 5.37 8.33 -21.54
CA LEU A 312 5.55 8.06 -20.11
C LEU A 312 5.98 9.37 -19.44
N THR A 313 5.17 9.88 -18.53
CA THR A 313 5.56 11.04 -17.72
C THR A 313 6.03 10.59 -16.33
N LEU A 314 7.14 11.18 -15.89
CA LEU A 314 7.62 11.05 -14.51
C LEU A 314 7.17 12.26 -13.71
N PRO A 315 6.77 12.10 -12.44
CA PRO A 315 6.43 13.21 -11.56
C PRO A 315 7.64 14.06 -11.18
#